data_6733cf1f1184b10254e5421c1ff6bed5
#
_entry.id   6733cf1f1184b10254e5421c1ff6bed5
#
_cell.length_a   1.000
_cell.length_b   1.000
_cell.length_c   1.000
_cell.angle_alpha   90.00
_cell.angle_beta   90.00
_cell.angle_gamma   90.00
#
_symmetry.space_group_name_H-M   'P 1'
#
loop_
_entity.id
_entity.type
_entity.pdbx_description
1 polymer ?
#
loop_
_entity_poly.entity_id
_entity_poly.type
_entity_poly.pdbx_seq_one_letter_code
_entity_poly.pdbx_strand_id
1 'polypeptide(L)'
;MTPDPQSHPRLAPGCRLSENNQQRVLLMPERALRLNGPSLEIVERCDGKHSVQQIIAELQQIYSKAEPKKVETDILDYLARLHDQRAL
;
A
#
# COMPACT_ATOMS: atom_id res chain seq x y z
N MET A 1 4.27 10.39 9.84
CA MET A 1 3.19 9.98 10.73
C MET A 1 2.92 8.48 10.54
N THR A 2 2.91 7.73 11.63
CA THR A 2 2.71 6.28 11.55
C THR A 2 1.21 5.98 11.49
N PRO A 3 0.75 5.15 10.53
CA PRO A 3 -0.66 4.81 10.45
C PRO A 3 -1.14 4.05 11.68
N ASP A 4 -2.37 4.31 12.09
CA ASP A 4 -3.02 3.57 13.16
C ASP A 4 -3.30 2.14 12.68
N PRO A 5 -2.89 1.09 13.44
CA PRO A 5 -3.15 -0.29 13.03
C PRO A 5 -4.64 -0.62 12.84
N GLN A 6 -5.52 0.12 13.50
CA GLN A 6 -6.96 -0.11 13.39
C GLN A 6 -7.59 0.66 12.24
N SER A 7 -6.85 1.58 11.60
CA SER A 7 -7.40 2.35 10.50
C SER A 7 -7.50 1.49 9.24
N HIS A 8 -8.39 1.91 8.34
CA HIS A 8 -8.63 1.22 7.09
C HIS A 8 -8.19 2.13 5.95
N PRO A 9 -6.94 1.99 5.48
CA PRO A 9 -6.44 2.89 4.44
C PRO A 9 -7.22 2.76 3.15
N ARG A 10 -7.42 3.89 2.50
CA ARG A 10 -8.19 3.99 1.29
C ARG A 10 -7.54 5.00 0.38
N LEU A 11 -7.49 4.70 -0.91
CA LEU A 11 -6.92 5.64 -1.88
C LEU A 11 -7.70 6.94 -1.89
N ALA A 12 -6.97 8.05 -1.96
CA ALA A 12 -7.57 9.37 -1.97
C ALA A 12 -8.39 9.57 -3.25
N PRO A 13 -9.38 10.47 -3.24
CA PRO A 13 -10.13 10.80 -4.44
C PRO A 13 -9.19 11.24 -5.56
N GLY A 14 -9.41 10.73 -6.75
CA GLY A 14 -8.52 11.01 -7.89
C GLY A 14 -7.35 10.08 -8.03
N CYS A 15 -7.15 9.18 -7.06
CA CYS A 15 -6.10 8.17 -7.13
C CYS A 15 -6.73 6.81 -7.38
N ARG A 16 -6.13 6.04 -8.28
CA ARG A 16 -6.66 4.72 -8.60
C ARG A 16 -5.58 3.79 -9.11
N LEU A 17 -5.80 2.51 -8.93
CA LEU A 17 -4.93 1.47 -9.45
C LEU A 17 -5.27 1.23 -10.92
N SER A 18 -4.26 1.18 -11.77
CA SER A 18 -4.45 0.97 -13.20
C SER A 18 -3.37 0.04 -13.74
N GLU A 19 -3.60 -0.48 -14.94
CA GLU A 19 -2.62 -1.33 -15.61
C GLU A 19 -2.28 -0.72 -16.96
N ASN A 20 -0.99 -0.64 -17.27
CA ASN A 20 -0.51 -0.07 -18.51
C ASN A 20 0.68 -0.89 -19.00
N ASN A 21 0.56 -1.48 -20.20
CA ASN A 21 1.61 -2.31 -20.81
C ASN A 21 2.08 -3.40 -19.84
N GLN A 22 1.13 -4.10 -19.22
CA GLN A 22 1.40 -5.20 -18.28
C GLN A 22 2.07 -4.74 -16.98
N GLN A 23 2.11 -3.43 -16.75
CA GLN A 23 2.63 -2.88 -15.50
C GLN A 23 1.48 -2.28 -14.69
N ARG A 24 1.51 -2.52 -13.39
CA ARG A 24 0.55 -1.91 -12.48
C ARG A 24 1.06 -0.55 -12.03
N VAL A 25 0.19 0.44 -12.06
CA VAL A 25 0.55 1.79 -11.67
C VAL A 25 -0.54 2.36 -10.77
N LEU A 26 -0.11 3.23 -9.85
CA LEU A 26 -1.03 4.04 -9.07
C LEU A 26 -1.15 5.38 -9.76
N LEU A 27 -2.34 5.66 -10.32
CA LEU A 27 -2.59 6.93 -10.98
C LEU A 27 -2.99 7.97 -9.94
N MET A 28 -2.33 9.10 -10.00
CA MET A 28 -2.62 10.26 -9.16
C MET A 28 -2.89 11.45 -10.09
N PRO A 29 -3.51 12.55 -9.58
CA PRO A 29 -3.89 13.65 -10.46
C PRO A 29 -2.78 14.21 -11.32
N GLU A 30 -1.54 14.23 -10.82
CA GLU A 30 -0.44 14.84 -11.55
C GLU A 30 0.73 13.89 -11.82
N ARG A 31 0.58 12.61 -11.47
CA ARG A 31 1.67 11.66 -11.67
C ARG A 31 1.16 10.22 -11.66
N ALA A 32 2.01 9.31 -12.07
CA ALA A 32 1.75 7.89 -11.96
C ALA A 32 2.95 7.24 -11.27
N LEU A 33 2.67 6.29 -10.39
CA LEU A 33 3.70 5.59 -9.63
C LEU A 33 3.68 4.12 -10.02
N ARG A 34 4.81 3.59 -10.48
CA ARG A 34 4.92 2.18 -10.80
C ARG A 34 4.87 1.34 -9.53
N LEU A 35 4.10 0.27 -9.60
CA LEU A 35 3.95 -0.65 -8.47
C LEU A 35 4.47 -2.03 -8.87
N ASN A 36 5.26 -2.62 -7.97
CA ASN A 36 5.70 -4.00 -8.15
C ASN A 36 5.98 -4.62 -6.78
N GLY A 37 5.89 -5.95 -6.71
CA GLY A 37 6.16 -6.66 -5.47
C GLY A 37 5.33 -6.15 -4.31
N PRO A 38 5.98 -5.85 -3.17
CA PRO A 38 5.24 -5.44 -1.97
C PRO A 38 4.42 -4.18 -2.15
N SER A 39 4.89 -3.20 -2.93
CA SER A 39 4.14 -1.97 -3.10
C SER A 39 2.80 -2.21 -3.79
N LEU A 40 2.77 -3.09 -4.78
CA LEU A 40 1.51 -3.47 -5.45
C LEU A 40 0.56 -4.13 -4.46
N GLU A 41 1.07 -5.08 -3.68
CA GLU A 41 0.26 -5.78 -2.69
C GLU A 41 -0.34 -4.83 -1.67
N ILE A 42 0.42 -3.83 -1.24
CA ILE A 42 -0.07 -2.83 -0.29
C ILE A 42 -1.18 -2.00 -0.91
N VAL A 43 -0.95 -1.47 -2.11
CA VAL A 43 -1.92 -0.58 -2.76
C VAL A 43 -3.22 -1.32 -3.09
N GLU A 44 -3.12 -2.58 -3.52
CA GLU A 44 -4.31 -3.37 -3.80
C GLU A 44 -5.21 -3.52 -2.58
N ARG A 45 -4.64 -3.46 -1.38
CA ARG A 45 -5.38 -3.60 -0.13
C ARG A 45 -5.79 -2.27 0.49
N CYS A 46 -5.47 -1.15 -0.17
CA CYS A 46 -5.91 0.17 0.26
C CYS A 46 -7.31 0.46 -0.27
N ASP A 47 -8.25 -0.40 0.08
CA ASP A 47 -9.62 -0.38 -0.43
C ASP A 47 -10.64 0.11 0.60
N GLY A 48 -10.17 0.49 1.78
CA GLY A 48 -11.06 0.90 2.86
C GLY A 48 -11.68 -0.25 3.63
N LYS A 49 -11.39 -1.49 3.21
CA LYS A 49 -11.95 -2.70 3.85
C LYS A 49 -10.92 -3.45 4.68
N HIS A 50 -9.64 -3.27 4.39
CA HIS A 50 -8.55 -3.89 5.13
C HIS A 50 -8.02 -2.90 6.15
N SER A 51 -7.84 -3.32 7.39
CA SER A 51 -7.12 -2.50 8.37
C SER A 51 -5.63 -2.58 8.08
N VAL A 52 -4.86 -1.62 8.60
CA VAL A 52 -3.41 -1.66 8.48
C VAL A 52 -2.87 -2.98 9.04
N GLN A 53 -3.40 -3.42 10.18
CA GLN A 53 -2.98 -4.68 10.78
C GLN A 53 -3.25 -5.87 9.88
N GLN A 54 -4.39 -5.89 9.18
CA GLN A 54 -4.71 -6.97 8.25
C GLN A 54 -3.76 -6.96 7.06
N ILE A 55 -3.42 -5.79 6.55
CA ILE A 55 -2.45 -5.68 5.45
C ILE A 55 -1.12 -6.27 5.88
N ILE A 56 -0.66 -5.91 7.07
CA ILE A 56 0.61 -6.42 7.60
C ILE A 56 0.56 -7.94 7.71
N ALA A 57 -0.51 -8.48 8.31
CA ALA A 57 -0.63 -9.94 8.50
C ALA A 57 -0.64 -10.68 7.17
N GLU A 58 -1.39 -10.18 6.19
CA GLU A 58 -1.46 -10.84 4.89
C GLU A 58 -0.13 -10.81 4.16
N LEU A 59 0.57 -9.69 4.19
CA LEU A 59 1.87 -9.59 3.54
C LEU A 59 2.92 -10.43 4.24
N GLN A 60 2.84 -10.55 5.56
CA GLN A 60 3.74 -11.45 6.28
C GLN A 60 3.58 -12.90 5.85
N GLN A 61 2.39 -13.29 5.46
CA GLN A 61 2.16 -14.64 4.92
C GLN A 61 2.66 -14.77 3.48
N ILE A 62 2.42 -13.76 2.65
CA ILE A 62 2.87 -13.78 1.26
C ILE A 62 4.39 -13.81 1.19
N TYR A 63 5.04 -13.00 2.03
CA TYR A 63 6.50 -12.92 2.08
C TYR A 63 7.03 -13.64 3.31
N SER A 64 6.62 -14.90 3.46
CA SER A 64 6.93 -15.69 4.65
C SER A 64 8.42 -15.94 4.85
N LYS A 65 9.23 -15.79 3.81
CA LYS A 65 10.68 -15.96 3.91
C LYS A 65 11.37 -14.70 4.40
N ALA A 66 10.68 -13.56 4.41
CA ALA A 66 11.21 -12.32 4.92
C ALA A 66 10.95 -12.23 6.41
N GLU A 67 11.77 -11.44 7.11
CA GLU A 67 11.58 -11.23 8.54
C GLU A 67 10.26 -10.49 8.77
N PRO A 68 9.35 -11.02 9.61
CA PRO A 68 8.04 -10.41 9.80
C PRO A 68 8.10 -8.95 10.23
N LYS A 69 9.03 -8.62 11.12
CA LYS A 69 9.16 -7.25 11.59
C LYS A 69 9.61 -6.30 10.49
N LYS A 70 10.45 -6.77 9.59
CA LYS A 70 10.86 -5.96 8.45
C LYS A 70 9.70 -5.70 7.50
N VAL A 71 8.86 -6.71 7.26
CA VAL A 71 7.67 -6.56 6.44
C VAL A 71 6.76 -5.50 7.06
N GLU A 72 6.53 -5.58 8.35
CA GLU A 72 5.71 -4.60 9.06
C GLU A 72 6.26 -3.19 8.91
N THR A 73 7.56 -3.01 9.15
CA THR A 73 8.20 -1.71 9.06
C THR A 73 8.08 -1.14 7.63
N ASP A 74 8.33 -1.97 6.63
CA ASP A 74 8.27 -1.54 5.23
C ASP A 74 6.85 -1.10 4.85
N ILE A 75 5.83 -1.82 5.32
CA ILE A 75 4.45 -1.47 5.05
C ILE A 75 4.10 -0.13 5.68
N LEU A 76 4.46 0.04 6.95
CA LEU A 76 4.15 1.29 7.66
C LEU A 76 4.84 2.47 7.00
N ASP A 77 6.11 2.31 6.61
CA ASP A 77 6.85 3.36 5.91
C ASP A 77 6.21 3.70 4.58
N TYR A 78 5.79 2.69 3.83
CA TYR A 78 5.17 2.92 2.53
C TYR A 78 3.83 3.62 2.66
N LEU A 79 3.00 3.20 3.61
CA LEU A 79 1.72 3.85 3.86
C LEU A 79 1.90 5.30 4.28
N ALA A 80 2.91 5.58 5.10
CA ALA A 80 3.23 6.95 5.49
C ALA A 80 3.62 7.80 4.29
N ARG A 81 4.41 7.25 3.36
CA ARG A 81 4.78 7.96 2.15
C ARG A 81 3.57 8.25 1.27
N LEU A 82 2.68 7.27 1.12
CA LEU A 82 1.47 7.47 0.34
C LEU A 82 0.61 8.57 0.96
N HIS A 83 0.52 8.59 2.27
CA HIS A 83 -0.22 9.62 2.98
C HIS A 83 0.40 11.00 2.76
N ASP A 84 1.74 11.08 2.84
CA ASP A 84 2.45 12.34 2.63
C ASP A 84 2.28 12.86 1.20
N GLN A 85 2.16 11.95 0.24
CA GLN A 85 1.94 12.31 -1.16
C GLN A 85 0.45 12.53 -1.47
N ARG A 86 -0.39 12.46 -0.46
CA ARG A 86 -1.84 12.63 -0.57
C ARG A 86 -2.50 11.58 -1.46
N ALA A 87 -1.90 10.38 -1.50
CA ALA A 87 -2.49 9.25 -2.20
C ALA A 87 -3.47 8.47 -1.32
N LEU A 88 -3.42 8.69 -0.02
CA LEU A 88 -4.35 8.10 0.94
C LEU A 88 -5.19 9.17 1.62
#